data_86292e02f5d0e23bb5920d1a48447508
#
_entry.id   86292e02f5d0e23bb5920d1a48447508
#
_cell.length_a   1.000
_cell.length_b   1.000
_cell.length_c   1.000
_cell.angle_alpha   90.00
_cell.angle_beta   90.00
_cell.angle_gamma   90.00
#
_symmetry.space_group_name_H-M   'P 1'
#
loop_
_entity.id
_entity.type
_entity.pdbx_description
1 polymer ?
#
loop_
_entity_poly.entity_id
_entity_poly.type
_entity_poly.pdbx_seq_one_letter_code
_entity_poly.pdbx_strand_id
1 'polypeptide(L)'
;MGVIFKAEEVSLAFGGIKALDGFSIELEENTITALIGPNGAGKTTFFNVAGGIYPPDGGAVYFRGERVDGLRPDQICMKGLTRTFQIARELGEMSVWENVMLAPKGQVGERVFSSLLRWGTVKKQEKENWEKAEELLKEMGLYEERNELCKNLSAGKRKMLEICRAIMTGPELLMLDEPTAGATVDETKSIMGEIERLREEHGLTFLVVEHKMDVIMNLCNPIYVMYFGRNLAKGDAEAIQHNEQVREVYLGG
;
A
#
# COMPACT_ATOMS: atom_id res chain seq x y z
N MET A 1 17.99 4.95 11.12
CA MET A 1 16.61 4.69 10.65
C MET A 1 16.01 3.66 11.60
N GLY A 2 14.77 3.83 12.01
CA GLY A 2 14.07 2.91 12.90
C GLY A 2 13.27 1.88 12.12
N VAL A 3 12.95 0.74 12.76
CA VAL A 3 12.00 -0.22 12.20
C VAL A 3 10.58 0.30 12.40
N ILE A 4 9.88 0.62 11.30
CA ILE A 4 8.50 1.13 11.35
C ILE A 4 7.48 -0.01 11.41
N PHE A 5 7.77 -1.14 10.75
CA PHE A 5 6.88 -2.30 10.67
C PHE A 5 7.66 -3.59 10.83
N LYS A 6 7.10 -4.52 11.59
CA LYS A 6 7.70 -5.84 11.80
C LYS A 6 6.62 -6.91 11.87
N ALA A 7 6.81 -7.98 11.13
CA ALA A 7 6.04 -9.22 11.27
C ALA A 7 7.00 -10.34 11.69
N GLU A 8 6.64 -11.07 12.73
CA GLU A 8 7.45 -12.13 13.33
C GLU A 8 6.71 -13.46 13.26
N GLU A 9 7.30 -14.45 12.56
CA GLU A 9 6.84 -15.84 12.52
C GLU A 9 5.34 -15.97 12.19
N VAL A 10 4.82 -15.09 11.33
CA VAL A 10 3.39 -15.02 11.00
C VAL A 10 2.95 -16.28 10.28
N SER A 11 1.92 -16.93 10.82
CA SER A 11 1.33 -18.15 10.27
C SER A 11 -0.18 -18.00 10.14
N LEU A 12 -0.74 -18.51 9.03
CA LEU A 12 -2.18 -18.53 8.79
C LEU A 12 -2.54 -19.69 7.85
N ALA A 13 -3.56 -20.48 8.21
CA ALA A 13 -4.04 -21.59 7.42
C ALA A 13 -5.52 -21.43 7.07
N PHE A 14 -5.89 -21.89 5.88
CA PHE A 14 -7.28 -21.99 5.41
C PHE A 14 -7.60 -23.44 5.10
N GLY A 15 -8.51 -24.06 5.89
CA GLY A 15 -8.96 -25.43 5.64
C GLY A 15 -7.82 -26.46 5.49
N GLY A 16 -6.74 -26.33 6.28
CA GLY A 16 -5.58 -27.22 6.25
C GLY A 16 -4.46 -26.81 5.28
N ILE A 17 -4.67 -25.79 4.45
CA ILE A 17 -3.63 -25.22 3.58
C ILE A 17 -2.96 -24.07 4.34
N LYS A 18 -1.66 -24.22 4.62
CA LYS A 18 -0.87 -23.14 5.22
C LYS A 18 -0.56 -22.09 4.15
N ALA A 19 -1.26 -20.97 4.22
CA ALA A 19 -1.01 -19.82 3.32
C ALA A 19 0.18 -18.97 3.79
N LEU A 20 0.41 -18.92 5.11
CA LEU A 20 1.62 -18.37 5.74
C LEU A 20 2.14 -19.42 6.75
N ASP A 21 3.45 -19.62 6.79
CA ASP A 21 4.10 -20.64 7.62
C ASP A 21 5.40 -20.11 8.21
N GLY A 22 5.29 -19.23 9.22
CA GLY A 22 6.41 -18.62 9.91
C GLY A 22 7.07 -17.49 9.10
N PHE A 23 6.29 -16.72 8.32
CA PHE A 23 6.82 -15.61 7.54
C PHE A 23 7.21 -14.42 8.42
N SER A 24 8.41 -13.86 8.17
CA SER A 24 8.93 -12.72 8.91
C SER A 24 9.44 -11.63 7.95
N ILE A 25 9.17 -10.36 8.28
CA ILE A 25 9.65 -9.20 7.52
C ILE A 25 9.81 -7.99 8.43
N GLU A 26 10.83 -7.19 8.18
CA GLU A 26 11.07 -5.90 8.83
C GLU A 26 11.21 -4.81 7.79
N LEU A 27 10.52 -3.68 8.00
CA LEU A 27 10.60 -2.49 7.15
C LEU A 27 11.23 -1.35 7.95
N GLU A 28 12.26 -0.74 7.39
CA GLU A 28 12.85 0.48 7.91
C GLU A 28 12.09 1.71 7.43
N GLU A 29 12.08 2.78 8.24
CA GLU A 29 11.51 4.06 7.85
C GLU A 29 12.16 4.61 6.57
N ASN A 30 11.36 5.26 5.73
CA ASN A 30 11.81 5.91 4.51
C ASN A 30 12.49 4.96 3.50
N THR A 31 11.99 3.70 3.41
CA THR A 31 12.43 2.72 2.42
C THR A 31 11.29 2.28 1.50
N ILE A 32 11.65 1.80 0.32
CA ILE A 32 10.74 1.07 -0.58
C ILE A 32 11.17 -0.39 -0.54
N THR A 33 10.44 -1.21 0.21
CA THR A 33 10.69 -2.65 0.33
C THR A 33 9.80 -3.41 -0.64
N ALA A 34 10.35 -4.38 -1.37
CA ALA A 34 9.54 -5.30 -2.18
C ALA A 34 9.27 -6.62 -1.46
N LEU A 35 8.07 -7.15 -1.66
CA LEU A 35 7.71 -8.54 -1.35
C LEU A 35 7.36 -9.25 -2.65
N ILE A 36 8.22 -10.15 -3.11
CA ILE A 36 8.07 -10.90 -4.35
C ILE A 36 7.90 -12.40 -4.08
N GLY A 37 7.51 -13.14 -5.11
CA GLY A 37 7.33 -14.59 -5.07
C GLY A 37 6.33 -15.04 -6.14
N PRO A 38 6.27 -16.33 -6.47
CA PRO A 38 5.36 -16.86 -7.46
C PRO A 38 3.88 -16.67 -7.05
N ASN A 39 2.98 -16.95 -7.99
CA ASN A 39 1.55 -16.97 -7.69
C ASN A 39 1.25 -18.06 -6.63
N GLY A 40 0.42 -17.72 -5.65
CA GLY A 40 0.14 -18.62 -4.54
C GLY A 40 1.21 -18.68 -3.43
N ALA A 41 2.28 -17.89 -3.52
CA ALA A 41 3.32 -17.85 -2.48
C ALA A 41 2.82 -17.37 -1.09
N GLY A 42 1.68 -16.65 -1.02
CA GLY A 42 1.12 -16.13 0.23
C GLY A 42 1.16 -14.61 0.36
N LYS A 43 1.67 -13.88 -0.63
CA LYS A 43 1.85 -12.41 -0.59
C LYS A 43 0.56 -11.65 -0.25
N THR A 44 -0.53 -11.89 -0.97
CA THR A 44 -1.83 -11.26 -0.72
C THR A 44 -2.40 -11.66 0.65
N THR A 45 -2.17 -12.89 1.09
CA THR A 45 -2.55 -13.33 2.44
C THR A 45 -1.79 -12.54 3.50
N PHE A 46 -0.48 -12.35 3.31
CA PHE A 46 0.32 -11.54 4.22
C PHE A 46 -0.18 -10.07 4.26
N PHE A 47 -0.48 -9.48 3.11
CA PHE A 47 -1.08 -8.14 3.05
C PHE A 47 -2.42 -8.06 3.78
N ASN A 48 -3.25 -9.10 3.69
CA ASN A 48 -4.51 -9.19 4.42
C ASN A 48 -4.28 -9.28 5.95
N VAL A 49 -3.27 -10.02 6.39
CA VAL A 49 -2.91 -10.09 7.82
C VAL A 49 -2.36 -8.76 8.30
N ALA A 50 -1.39 -8.17 7.61
CA ALA A 50 -0.79 -6.88 7.96
C ALA A 50 -1.82 -5.74 7.98
N GLY A 51 -2.81 -5.78 7.09
CA GLY A 51 -3.93 -4.81 7.02
C GLY A 51 -5.11 -5.12 7.94
N GLY A 52 -5.04 -6.15 8.78
CA GLY A 52 -6.09 -6.49 9.78
C GLY A 52 -7.35 -7.14 9.22
N ILE A 53 -7.31 -7.67 7.98
CA ILE A 53 -8.45 -8.39 7.38
C ILE A 53 -8.54 -9.80 7.97
N TYR A 54 -7.40 -10.45 8.18
CA TYR A 54 -7.33 -11.77 8.80
C TYR A 54 -6.44 -11.69 10.05
N PRO A 55 -6.90 -12.17 11.21
CA PRO A 55 -6.01 -12.41 12.34
C PRO A 55 -5.08 -13.58 11.99
N PRO A 56 -3.78 -13.53 12.35
CA PRO A 56 -2.89 -14.67 12.18
C PRO A 56 -3.20 -15.78 13.19
N ASP A 57 -2.92 -17.04 12.82
CA ASP A 57 -3.00 -18.19 13.74
C ASP A 57 -1.81 -18.23 14.70
N GLY A 58 -0.67 -17.66 14.30
CA GLY A 58 0.56 -17.57 15.10
C GLY A 58 1.45 -16.43 14.65
N GLY A 59 2.42 -16.12 15.49
CA GLY A 59 3.31 -14.97 15.28
C GLY A 59 2.72 -13.65 15.77
N ALA A 60 3.28 -12.55 15.32
CA ALA A 60 2.84 -11.22 15.70
C ALA A 60 3.17 -10.17 14.61
N VAL A 61 2.36 -9.11 14.55
CA VAL A 61 2.59 -7.95 13.66
C VAL A 61 2.68 -6.69 14.51
N TYR A 62 3.72 -5.91 14.27
CA TYR A 62 3.98 -4.66 14.98
C TYR A 62 4.06 -3.50 13.99
N PHE A 63 3.51 -2.37 14.39
CA PHE A 63 3.67 -1.09 13.72
C PHE A 63 4.11 -0.05 14.73
N ARG A 64 5.25 0.62 14.48
CA ARG A 64 5.90 1.54 15.43
C ARG A 64 6.11 0.94 16.83
N GLY A 65 6.48 -0.34 16.88
CA GLY A 65 6.69 -1.09 18.13
C GLY A 65 5.40 -1.50 18.85
N GLU A 66 4.24 -1.08 18.41
CA GLU A 66 2.95 -1.50 18.96
C GLU A 66 2.41 -2.71 18.22
N ARG A 67 1.92 -3.70 18.95
CA ARG A 67 1.27 -4.88 18.37
C ARG A 67 -0.06 -4.51 17.72
N VAL A 68 -0.24 -4.87 16.43
CA VAL A 68 -1.41 -4.48 15.63
C VAL A 68 -2.21 -5.66 15.08
N ASP A 69 -1.70 -6.90 15.16
CA ASP A 69 -2.47 -8.08 14.78
C ASP A 69 -3.72 -8.21 15.66
N GLY A 70 -4.86 -8.49 15.03
CA GLY A 70 -6.16 -8.51 15.69
C GLY A 70 -6.86 -7.14 15.79
N LEU A 71 -6.22 -6.05 15.39
CA LEU A 71 -6.91 -4.77 15.17
C LEU A 71 -7.67 -4.81 13.85
N ARG A 72 -8.80 -4.07 13.79
CA ARG A 72 -9.55 -3.90 12.53
C ARG A 72 -8.80 -2.99 11.55
N PRO A 73 -9.07 -3.11 10.23
CA PRO A 73 -8.43 -2.28 9.21
C PRO A 73 -8.54 -0.78 9.44
N ASP A 74 -9.70 -0.31 9.93
CA ASP A 74 -9.90 1.10 10.27
C ASP A 74 -8.99 1.57 11.41
N GLN A 75 -8.77 0.74 12.43
CA GLN A 75 -7.89 1.04 13.55
C GLN A 75 -6.41 1.07 13.12
N ILE A 76 -6.01 0.13 12.24
CA ILE A 76 -4.66 0.08 11.68
C ILE A 76 -4.40 1.32 10.81
N CYS A 77 -5.38 1.67 9.95
CA CYS A 77 -5.30 2.87 9.13
C CYS A 77 -5.16 4.13 9.98
N MET A 78 -5.92 4.26 11.08
CA MET A 78 -5.81 5.40 12.01
C MET A 78 -4.42 5.52 12.64
N LYS A 79 -3.70 4.42 12.82
CA LYS A 79 -2.31 4.42 13.31
C LYS A 79 -1.29 4.88 12.27
N GLY A 80 -1.63 4.92 10.97
CA GLY A 80 -0.73 5.36 9.90
C GLY A 80 -0.28 4.27 8.94
N LEU A 81 -0.77 3.03 9.08
CA LEU A 81 -0.54 1.96 8.11
C LEU A 81 -1.74 1.89 7.16
N THR A 82 -1.54 2.23 5.91
CA THR A 82 -2.59 2.21 4.89
C THR A 82 -2.23 1.22 3.79
N ARG A 83 -3.25 0.52 3.29
CA ARG A 83 -3.12 -0.39 2.16
C ARG A 83 -4.01 0.08 1.00
N THR A 84 -3.49 0.01 -0.23
CA THR A 84 -4.35 0.12 -1.42
C THR A 84 -5.17 -1.17 -1.59
N PHE A 85 -6.44 -1.02 -1.94
CA PHE A 85 -7.31 -2.16 -2.22
C PHE A 85 -7.41 -2.37 -3.73
N GLN A 86 -7.35 -3.63 -4.16
CA GLN A 86 -7.51 -4.01 -5.57
C GLN A 86 -8.86 -3.60 -6.20
N ILE A 87 -9.85 -3.17 -5.42
CA ILE A 87 -11.23 -2.95 -5.88
C ILE A 87 -11.58 -1.46 -5.80
N ALA A 88 -11.19 -0.71 -6.83
CA ALA A 88 -11.72 0.64 -7.08
C ALA A 88 -13.01 0.62 -7.95
N ARG A 89 -13.57 -0.53 -8.29
CA ARG A 89 -14.73 -0.65 -9.18
C ARG A 89 -15.98 0.06 -8.66
N GLU A 90 -16.17 0.12 -7.35
CA GLU A 90 -17.35 0.73 -6.74
C GLU A 90 -17.36 2.26 -6.84
N LEU A 91 -16.21 2.89 -7.03
CA LEU A 91 -16.08 4.34 -7.13
C LEU A 91 -15.93 4.86 -8.56
N GLY A 92 -16.15 4.01 -9.54
CA GLY A 92 -16.03 4.35 -10.97
C GLY A 92 -17.02 5.42 -11.43
N GLU A 93 -18.17 5.53 -10.79
CA GLU A 93 -19.22 6.52 -11.09
C GLU A 93 -19.01 7.87 -10.38
N MET A 94 -17.97 7.99 -9.56
CA MET A 94 -17.55 9.24 -8.94
C MET A 94 -16.42 9.89 -9.74
N SER A 95 -16.34 11.21 -9.68
CA SER A 95 -15.21 11.96 -10.23
C SER A 95 -13.91 11.67 -9.49
N VAL A 96 -12.79 11.98 -10.13
CA VAL A 96 -11.46 11.92 -9.50
C VAL A 96 -11.43 12.72 -8.20
N TRP A 97 -11.99 13.94 -8.25
CA TRP A 97 -12.08 14.82 -7.10
C TRP A 97 -12.86 14.18 -5.93
N GLU A 98 -14.07 13.70 -6.20
CA GLU A 98 -14.91 13.06 -5.18
C GLU A 98 -14.20 11.84 -4.56
N ASN A 99 -13.52 11.04 -5.37
CA ASN A 99 -12.76 9.89 -4.91
C ASN A 99 -11.66 10.27 -3.91
N VAL A 100 -10.92 11.35 -4.17
CA VAL A 100 -9.84 11.83 -3.29
C VAL A 100 -10.42 12.40 -2.00
N MET A 101 -11.52 13.14 -2.09
CA MET A 101 -12.17 13.78 -0.93
C MET A 101 -12.87 12.80 0.03
N LEU A 102 -13.11 11.56 -0.39
CA LEU A 102 -13.63 10.51 0.51
C LEU A 102 -12.57 9.97 1.50
N ALA A 103 -11.29 10.15 1.21
CA ALA A 103 -10.22 9.45 1.90
C ALA A 103 -9.71 10.08 3.21
N PRO A 104 -9.82 11.40 3.48
CA PRO A 104 -9.31 12.00 4.71
C PRO A 104 -9.87 11.35 5.97
N LYS A 105 -8.98 11.11 6.95
CA LYS A 105 -9.36 10.50 8.24
C LYS A 105 -10.05 11.49 9.17
N GLY A 106 -10.92 10.95 10.04
CA GLY A 106 -11.43 11.71 11.19
C GLY A 106 -12.26 12.94 10.81
N GLN A 107 -13.02 12.86 9.74
CA GLN A 107 -13.87 13.96 9.30
C GLN A 107 -14.93 14.26 10.37
N VAL A 108 -14.86 15.46 10.96
CA VAL A 108 -15.79 15.89 12.02
C VAL A 108 -17.23 15.92 11.52
N GLY A 109 -17.44 16.14 10.21
CA GLY A 109 -18.72 16.16 9.53
C GLY A 109 -19.47 14.82 9.49
N GLU A 110 -18.78 13.67 9.67
CA GLU A 110 -19.41 12.35 9.67
C GLU A 110 -20.32 12.10 10.89
N ARG A 111 -20.19 12.89 11.94
CA ARG A 111 -21.03 12.77 13.15
C ARG A 111 -22.12 13.83 13.11
N VAL A 112 -23.38 13.44 12.95
CA VAL A 112 -24.56 14.31 12.82
C VAL A 112 -24.61 15.40 13.91
N PHE A 113 -24.34 15.06 15.17
CA PHE A 113 -24.33 16.04 16.27
C PHE A 113 -23.14 17.01 16.23
N SER A 114 -21.96 16.57 15.76
CA SER A 114 -20.80 17.45 15.66
C SER A 114 -20.86 18.37 14.44
N SER A 115 -21.50 17.97 13.36
CA SER A 115 -21.71 18.81 12.18
C SER A 115 -22.62 20.01 12.47
N LEU A 116 -23.64 19.85 13.34
CA LEU A 116 -24.53 20.92 13.75
C LEU A 116 -23.88 21.89 14.75
N LEU A 117 -23.09 21.38 15.71
CA LEU A 117 -22.53 22.19 16.80
C LEU A 117 -21.17 22.78 16.51
N ARG A 118 -20.41 22.23 15.53
CA ARG A 118 -19.04 22.63 15.19
C ARG A 118 -18.89 23.05 13.72
N TRP A 119 -19.87 23.71 13.17
CA TRP A 119 -19.89 24.14 11.77
C TRP A 119 -18.60 24.88 11.31
N GLY A 120 -18.03 25.72 12.18
CA GLY A 120 -16.77 26.40 11.91
C GLY A 120 -15.57 25.45 11.78
N THR A 121 -15.51 24.41 12.63
CA THR A 121 -14.45 23.39 12.60
C THR A 121 -14.58 22.51 11.37
N VAL A 122 -15.82 22.13 11.01
CA VAL A 122 -16.09 21.34 9.79
C VAL A 122 -15.63 22.10 8.55
N LYS A 123 -16.04 23.38 8.39
CA LYS A 123 -15.63 24.21 7.25
C LYS A 123 -14.11 24.38 7.15
N LYS A 124 -13.42 24.53 8.30
CA LYS A 124 -11.98 24.66 8.31
C LYS A 124 -11.33 23.35 7.84
N GLN A 125 -11.76 22.22 8.36
CA GLN A 125 -11.23 20.90 7.98
C GLN A 125 -11.52 20.57 6.51
N GLU A 126 -12.72 20.87 6.02
CA GLU A 126 -13.07 20.71 4.60
C GLU A 126 -12.16 21.54 3.70
N LYS A 127 -11.89 22.81 4.09
CA LYS A 127 -10.97 23.67 3.33
C LYS A 127 -9.55 23.12 3.31
N GLU A 128 -9.02 22.68 4.45
CA GLU A 128 -7.70 22.06 4.56
C GLU A 128 -7.59 20.77 3.73
N ASN A 129 -8.63 19.92 3.77
CA ASN A 129 -8.69 18.72 2.95
C ASN A 129 -8.76 19.06 1.45
N TRP A 130 -9.51 20.11 1.11
CA TRP A 130 -9.63 20.61 -0.26
C TRP A 130 -8.27 21.07 -0.81
N GLU A 131 -7.58 21.95 -0.07
CA GLU A 131 -6.27 22.46 -0.46
C GLU A 131 -5.25 21.31 -0.63
N LYS A 132 -5.23 20.37 0.32
CA LYS A 132 -4.38 19.18 0.26
C LYS A 132 -4.71 18.27 -0.94
N ALA A 133 -5.99 18.05 -1.24
CA ALA A 133 -6.41 17.24 -2.38
C ALA A 133 -6.02 17.91 -3.71
N GLU A 134 -6.17 19.23 -3.81
CA GLU A 134 -5.80 20.01 -5.00
C GLU A 134 -4.30 19.92 -5.28
N GLU A 135 -3.49 20.13 -4.24
CA GLU A 135 -2.02 20.03 -4.31
C GLU A 135 -1.61 18.61 -4.74
N LEU A 136 -2.12 17.60 -4.07
CA LEU A 136 -1.83 16.20 -4.38
C LEU A 136 -2.22 15.82 -5.81
N LEU A 137 -3.40 16.24 -6.30
CA LEU A 137 -3.81 15.96 -7.67
C LEU A 137 -2.91 16.64 -8.70
N LYS A 138 -2.38 17.84 -8.40
CA LYS A 138 -1.40 18.53 -9.26
C LYS A 138 -0.08 17.76 -9.28
N GLU A 139 0.42 17.37 -8.12
CA GLU A 139 1.64 16.59 -7.98
C GLU A 139 1.56 15.26 -8.74
N MET A 140 0.44 14.55 -8.62
CA MET A 140 0.22 13.24 -9.23
C MET A 140 -0.26 13.30 -10.69
N GLY A 141 -0.28 14.49 -11.31
CA GLY A 141 -0.66 14.68 -12.71
C GLY A 141 -2.10 14.32 -13.04
N LEU A 142 -3.01 14.42 -12.06
CA LEU A 142 -4.44 14.09 -12.20
C LEU A 142 -5.35 15.32 -12.12
N TYR A 143 -4.78 16.53 -11.97
CA TYR A 143 -5.58 17.73 -11.74
C TYR A 143 -6.49 18.09 -12.91
N GLU A 144 -6.03 17.89 -14.14
CA GLU A 144 -6.82 18.19 -15.33
C GLU A 144 -8.05 17.26 -15.46
N GLU A 145 -7.94 16.01 -14.98
CA GLU A 145 -9.03 15.04 -14.97
C GLU A 145 -9.87 15.07 -13.68
N ARG A 146 -9.70 16.04 -12.81
CA ARG A 146 -10.37 16.09 -11.49
C ARG A 146 -11.90 15.99 -11.55
N ASN A 147 -12.51 16.44 -12.65
CA ASN A 147 -13.96 16.38 -12.88
C ASN A 147 -14.39 15.15 -13.70
N GLU A 148 -13.44 14.36 -14.22
CA GLU A 148 -13.75 13.15 -14.97
C GLU A 148 -14.21 12.03 -14.05
N LEU A 149 -15.10 11.16 -14.56
CA LEU A 149 -15.47 9.94 -13.85
C LEU A 149 -14.30 8.95 -13.84
N CYS A 150 -14.06 8.30 -12.72
CA CYS A 150 -12.93 7.37 -12.58
C CYS A 150 -12.93 6.23 -13.60
N LYS A 151 -14.11 5.78 -14.05
CA LYS A 151 -14.24 4.74 -15.09
C LYS A 151 -13.65 5.15 -16.44
N ASN A 152 -13.53 6.45 -16.71
CA ASN A 152 -13.00 6.98 -17.97
C ASN A 152 -11.48 7.12 -17.97
N LEU A 153 -10.84 6.98 -16.82
CA LEU A 153 -9.38 7.05 -16.69
C LEU A 153 -8.69 5.82 -17.30
N SER A 154 -7.46 6.01 -17.80
CA SER A 154 -6.58 4.89 -18.15
C SER A 154 -6.25 4.03 -16.94
N ALA A 155 -5.72 2.81 -17.16
CA ALA A 155 -5.34 1.92 -16.07
C ALA A 155 -4.27 2.57 -15.17
N GLY A 156 -3.25 3.21 -15.74
CA GLY A 156 -2.22 3.90 -14.99
C GLY A 156 -2.76 5.06 -14.17
N LYS A 157 -3.64 5.90 -14.74
CA LYS A 157 -4.28 7.01 -14.01
C LYS A 157 -5.18 6.52 -12.88
N ARG A 158 -5.88 5.38 -13.04
CA ARG A 158 -6.64 4.77 -11.94
C ARG A 158 -5.71 4.32 -10.81
N LYS A 159 -4.57 3.71 -11.13
CA LYS A 159 -3.56 3.33 -10.12
C LYS A 159 -2.98 4.54 -9.40
N MET A 160 -2.70 5.61 -10.13
CA MET A 160 -2.26 6.88 -9.53
C MET A 160 -3.33 7.45 -8.59
N LEU A 161 -4.61 7.40 -8.97
CA LEU A 161 -5.72 7.82 -8.10
C LEU A 161 -5.85 6.95 -6.83
N GLU A 162 -5.62 5.64 -6.91
CA GLU A 162 -5.57 4.75 -5.74
C GLU A 162 -4.48 5.21 -4.76
N ILE A 163 -3.29 5.57 -5.27
CA ILE A 163 -2.20 6.10 -4.46
C ILE A 163 -2.59 7.45 -3.84
N CYS A 164 -3.18 8.39 -4.61
CA CYS A 164 -3.69 9.65 -4.09
C CYS A 164 -4.64 9.45 -2.91
N ARG A 165 -5.62 8.57 -3.06
CA ARG A 165 -6.58 8.25 -2.00
C ARG A 165 -5.88 7.72 -0.74
N ALA A 166 -4.90 6.84 -0.92
CA ALA A 166 -4.14 6.31 0.19
C ALA A 166 -3.32 7.40 0.91
N ILE A 167 -2.70 8.32 0.18
CA ILE A 167 -1.94 9.46 0.74
C ILE A 167 -2.84 10.42 1.51
N MET A 168 -4.07 10.65 1.05
CA MET A 168 -5.04 11.51 1.76
C MET A 168 -5.39 10.99 3.15
N THR A 169 -5.22 9.69 3.42
CA THR A 169 -5.36 9.16 4.77
C THR A 169 -4.21 9.58 5.70
N GLY A 170 -3.15 10.22 5.23
CA GLY A 170 -1.96 10.58 6.01
C GLY A 170 -1.22 9.34 6.53
N PRO A 171 -0.77 8.43 5.65
CA PRO A 171 -0.03 7.24 6.06
C PRO A 171 1.41 7.59 6.42
N GLU A 172 2.04 6.70 7.20
CA GLU A 172 3.48 6.65 7.40
C GLU A 172 4.07 5.42 6.67
N LEU A 173 3.27 4.36 6.55
CA LEU A 173 3.54 3.17 5.76
C LEU A 173 2.41 2.92 4.78
N LEU A 174 2.73 2.85 3.49
CA LEU A 174 1.80 2.54 2.42
C LEU A 174 2.12 1.18 1.80
N MET A 175 1.18 0.26 1.89
CA MET A 175 1.27 -1.07 1.28
C MET A 175 0.57 -1.06 -0.08
N LEU A 176 1.34 -1.29 -1.14
CA LEU A 176 0.88 -1.26 -2.53
C LEU A 176 0.83 -2.68 -3.12
N ASP A 177 -0.34 -3.11 -3.55
CA ASP A 177 -0.56 -4.42 -4.17
C ASP A 177 -0.69 -4.25 -5.69
N GLU A 178 0.36 -4.60 -6.42
CA GLU A 178 0.47 -4.48 -7.88
C GLU A 178 0.15 -3.06 -8.41
N PRO A 179 0.87 -2.01 -7.94
CA PRO A 179 0.56 -0.63 -8.31
C PRO A 179 0.70 -0.34 -9.81
N THR A 180 1.38 -1.21 -10.58
CA THR A 180 1.55 -1.03 -12.03
C THR A 180 0.76 -2.01 -12.88
N ALA A 181 -0.17 -2.78 -12.28
CA ALA A 181 -0.96 -3.75 -13.01
C ALA A 181 -1.84 -3.08 -14.07
N GLY A 182 -1.74 -3.54 -15.31
CA GLY A 182 -2.50 -3.00 -16.46
C GLY A 182 -2.00 -1.66 -17.00
N ALA A 183 -0.96 -1.07 -16.39
CA ALA A 183 -0.35 0.17 -16.88
C ALA A 183 0.60 -0.09 -18.06
N THR A 184 0.67 0.86 -18.98
CA THR A 184 1.68 0.89 -20.05
C THR A 184 3.08 1.09 -19.49
N VAL A 185 4.12 0.96 -20.34
CA VAL A 185 5.52 1.16 -19.91
C VAL A 185 5.74 2.58 -19.38
N ASP A 186 5.19 3.59 -20.06
CA ASP A 186 5.36 4.98 -19.65
C ASP A 186 4.58 5.30 -18.38
N GLU A 187 3.34 4.80 -18.25
CA GLU A 187 2.56 4.92 -17.02
C GLU A 187 3.26 4.20 -15.84
N THR A 188 3.84 3.04 -16.08
CA THR A 188 4.64 2.32 -15.07
C THR A 188 5.79 3.17 -14.56
N LYS A 189 6.57 3.79 -15.48
CA LYS A 189 7.66 4.69 -15.09
C LYS A 189 7.16 5.89 -14.29
N SER A 190 6.05 6.48 -14.71
CA SER A 190 5.44 7.61 -14.00
C SER A 190 5.04 7.21 -12.58
N ILE A 191 4.33 6.09 -12.41
CA ILE A 191 3.90 5.58 -11.09
C ILE A 191 5.12 5.35 -10.18
N MET A 192 6.18 4.71 -10.71
CA MET A 192 7.38 4.43 -9.94
C MET A 192 8.12 5.71 -9.54
N GLY A 193 8.24 6.67 -10.46
CA GLY A 193 8.83 7.97 -10.16
C GLY A 193 8.08 8.73 -9.07
N GLU A 194 6.74 8.63 -9.05
CA GLU A 194 5.95 9.25 -7.99
C GLU A 194 6.11 8.55 -6.63
N ILE A 195 6.21 7.21 -6.60
CA ILE A 195 6.48 6.45 -5.37
C ILE A 195 7.85 6.84 -4.80
N GLU A 196 8.87 6.97 -5.66
CA GLU A 196 10.22 7.39 -5.25
C GLU A 196 10.21 8.82 -4.72
N ARG A 197 9.55 9.75 -5.42
CA ARG A 197 9.41 11.14 -4.99
C ARG A 197 8.70 11.25 -3.63
N LEU A 198 7.60 10.52 -3.45
CA LEU A 198 6.86 10.48 -2.18
C LEU A 198 7.72 9.97 -1.02
N ARG A 199 8.58 8.98 -1.26
CA ARG A 199 9.57 8.54 -0.27
C ARG A 199 10.55 9.66 0.06
N GLU A 200 11.12 10.35 -0.96
CA GLU A 200 12.17 11.33 -0.77
C GLU A 200 11.66 12.64 -0.15
N GLU A 201 10.56 13.17 -0.66
CA GLU A 201 10.04 14.47 -0.27
C GLU A 201 9.13 14.41 0.95
N HIS A 202 8.35 13.34 1.12
CA HIS A 202 7.38 13.20 2.21
C HIS A 202 7.79 12.19 3.29
N GLY A 203 8.94 11.50 3.13
CA GLY A 203 9.44 10.53 4.11
C GLY A 203 8.56 9.28 4.24
N LEU A 204 7.74 8.97 3.23
CA LEU A 204 6.85 7.81 3.26
C LEU A 204 7.65 6.51 3.14
N THR A 205 7.18 5.50 3.87
CA THR A 205 7.68 4.14 3.74
C THR A 205 6.74 3.31 2.88
N PHE A 206 7.28 2.42 2.05
CA PHE A 206 6.50 1.59 1.15
C PHE A 206 6.81 0.11 1.31
N LEU A 207 5.75 -0.72 1.28
CA LEU A 207 5.85 -2.15 1.01
C LEU A 207 5.11 -2.43 -0.29
N VAL A 208 5.83 -2.92 -1.31
CA VAL A 208 5.29 -3.11 -2.66
C VAL A 208 5.28 -4.60 -3.01
N VAL A 209 4.14 -5.10 -3.47
CA VAL A 209 4.05 -6.38 -4.18
C VAL A 209 3.98 -6.09 -5.66
N GLU A 210 4.91 -6.61 -6.44
CA GLU A 210 4.99 -6.44 -7.88
C GLU A 210 5.51 -7.71 -8.56
N HIS A 211 5.18 -7.85 -9.86
CA HIS A 211 5.63 -8.95 -10.70
C HIS A 211 6.62 -8.51 -11.80
N LYS A 212 6.72 -7.21 -12.06
CA LYS A 212 7.65 -6.64 -13.04
C LYS A 212 9.02 -6.52 -12.39
N MET A 213 9.92 -7.46 -12.73
CA MET A 213 11.25 -7.54 -12.11
C MET A 213 12.12 -6.29 -12.36
N ASP A 214 12.01 -5.67 -13.54
CA ASP A 214 12.67 -4.41 -13.86
C ASP A 214 12.27 -3.27 -12.93
N VAL A 215 11.01 -3.20 -12.56
CA VAL A 215 10.49 -2.23 -11.57
C VAL A 215 11.11 -2.49 -10.20
N ILE A 216 11.04 -3.74 -9.73
CA ILE A 216 11.50 -4.15 -8.41
C ILE A 216 12.98 -3.88 -8.23
N MET A 217 13.80 -4.32 -9.22
CA MET A 217 15.25 -4.23 -9.16
C MET A 217 15.79 -2.80 -9.19
N ASN A 218 15.05 -1.86 -9.80
CA ASN A 218 15.49 -0.47 -9.88
C ASN A 218 15.02 0.40 -8.71
N LEU A 219 13.91 0.03 -8.05
CA LEU A 219 13.27 0.90 -7.05
C LEU A 219 13.37 0.39 -5.62
N CYS A 220 13.37 -0.94 -5.43
CA CYS A 220 13.13 -1.52 -4.12
C CYS A 220 14.43 -2.00 -3.46
N ASN A 221 14.61 -1.61 -2.20
CA ASN A 221 15.67 -2.11 -1.35
C ASN A 221 15.25 -1.99 0.13
N PRO A 222 15.19 -3.11 0.90
CA PRO A 222 15.48 -4.49 0.50
C PRO A 222 14.33 -5.18 -0.27
N ILE A 223 14.64 -6.33 -0.86
CA ILE A 223 13.69 -7.23 -1.51
C ILE A 223 13.57 -8.50 -0.67
N TYR A 224 12.35 -8.87 -0.31
CA TYR A 224 12.02 -10.14 0.32
C TYR A 224 11.38 -11.07 -0.68
N VAL A 225 11.83 -12.32 -0.70
CA VAL A 225 11.25 -13.37 -1.55
C VAL A 225 10.47 -14.34 -0.69
N MET A 226 9.18 -14.49 -1.00
CA MET A 226 8.29 -15.44 -0.34
C MET A 226 8.04 -16.66 -1.21
N TYR A 227 8.10 -17.85 -0.62
CA TYR A 227 7.78 -19.11 -1.27
C TYR A 227 7.03 -20.02 -0.31
N PHE A 228 5.85 -20.50 -0.71
CA PHE A 228 4.94 -21.28 0.14
C PHE A 228 4.74 -20.74 1.56
N GLY A 229 4.49 -19.42 1.66
CA GLY A 229 4.22 -18.76 2.94
C GLY A 229 5.44 -18.57 3.85
N ARG A 230 6.66 -18.82 3.36
CA ARG A 230 7.94 -18.72 4.10
C ARG A 230 8.89 -17.73 3.44
N ASN A 231 9.86 -17.26 4.20
CA ASN A 231 10.99 -16.52 3.64
C ASN A 231 11.88 -17.47 2.84
N LEU A 232 12.14 -17.14 1.58
CA LEU A 232 13.12 -17.84 0.74
C LEU A 232 14.46 -17.09 0.73
N ALA A 233 14.41 -15.77 0.51
CA ALA A 233 15.60 -14.91 0.44
C ALA A 233 15.26 -13.49 0.89
N LYS A 234 16.31 -12.74 1.29
CA LYS A 234 16.28 -11.29 1.51
C LYS A 234 17.58 -10.70 1.01
N GLY A 235 17.55 -9.57 0.34
CA GLY A 235 18.74 -8.87 -0.12
C GLY A 235 18.42 -7.65 -0.96
N ASP A 236 19.45 -7.05 -1.53
CA ASP A 236 19.33 -6.06 -2.59
C ASP A 236 19.06 -6.74 -3.95
N ALA A 237 18.92 -5.93 -4.99
CA ALA A 237 18.64 -6.41 -6.35
C ALA A 237 19.71 -7.39 -6.85
N GLU A 238 20.99 -7.13 -6.60
CA GLU A 238 22.11 -7.95 -7.06
C GLU A 238 22.11 -9.31 -6.35
N ALA A 239 21.96 -9.32 -5.01
CA ALA A 239 21.89 -10.54 -4.22
C ALA A 239 20.71 -11.43 -4.63
N ILE A 240 19.53 -10.84 -4.90
CA ILE A 240 18.34 -11.58 -5.32
C ILE A 240 18.49 -12.15 -6.74
N GLN A 241 19.07 -11.39 -7.68
CA GLN A 241 19.31 -11.83 -9.05
C GLN A 241 20.26 -13.04 -9.13
N HIS A 242 21.28 -13.08 -8.25
CA HIS A 242 22.29 -14.15 -8.22
C HIS A 242 21.92 -15.32 -7.30
N ASN A 243 20.80 -15.25 -6.59
CA ASN A 243 20.38 -16.32 -5.70
C ASN A 243 19.82 -17.52 -6.49
N GLU A 244 20.50 -18.66 -6.40
CA GLU A 244 20.14 -19.89 -7.13
C GLU A 244 18.74 -20.38 -6.78
N GLN A 245 18.34 -20.36 -5.49
CA GLN A 245 17.01 -20.79 -5.05
C GLN A 245 15.91 -19.88 -5.61
N VAL A 246 16.15 -18.57 -5.67
CA VAL A 246 15.21 -17.61 -6.28
C VAL A 246 15.07 -17.90 -7.77
N ARG A 247 16.17 -18.14 -8.47
CA ARG A 247 16.15 -18.46 -9.90
C ARG A 247 15.41 -19.76 -10.19
N GLU A 248 15.61 -20.81 -9.41
CA GLU A 248 14.88 -22.08 -9.54
C GLU A 248 13.36 -21.88 -9.39
N VAL A 249 12.93 -21.10 -8.40
CA VAL A 249 11.51 -20.85 -8.13
C VAL A 249 10.82 -20.06 -9.27
N TYR A 250 11.57 -19.16 -9.95
CA TYR A 250 11.03 -18.36 -11.05
C TYR A 250 11.21 -18.99 -12.44
N LEU A 251 12.21 -19.87 -12.63
CA LEU A 251 12.52 -20.49 -13.92
C LEU A 251 12.11 -21.96 -13.99
N GLY A 252 11.89 -22.61 -12.85
CA GLY A 252 11.58 -24.04 -12.73
C GLY A 252 10.09 -24.38 -12.61
N GLY A 253 9.18 -23.39 -12.78
CA GLY A 253 7.73 -23.56 -12.72
C GLY A 253 7.06 -23.54 -14.10
#